data_27dc8f76369adce84905ffc9c609d44b
#
_entry.id   27dc8f76369adce84905ffc9c609d44b
#
_cell.length_a   1.000
_cell.length_b   1.000
_cell.length_c   1.000
_cell.angle_alpha   90.00
_cell.angle_beta   90.00
_cell.angle_gamma   90.00
#
_symmetry.space_group_name_H-M   'P 1'
#
loop_
_entity.id
_entity.type
_entity.pdbx_description
1 polymer ?
#
loop_
_entity_poly.entity_id
_entity_poly.type
_entity_poly.pdbx_seq_one_letter_code
_entity_poly.pdbx_strand_id
1 'polypeptide(L)'
;MIKPLSKSDLPDCLNVFHHGYETVAVEFGLTEENCPDRGRASLPMEKLVSEFESGTAMFGYYAGDEMVGYLGMKMAEGVCGLDDIIVLPEYRHNGYGKALLDFCKRKAKENGAGKIRLGMIDDNRQLRKWYEDNGFVNVGYKKYEGAPFTVGKMECTL
;
A
#
# COMPACT_ATOMS: atom_id res chain seq x y z
N MET A 1 -3.61 10.91 13.06
CA MET A 1 -2.66 11.89 12.51
C MET A 1 -1.67 11.22 11.57
N ILE A 2 -1.46 11.79 10.38
CA ILE A 2 -0.53 11.25 9.39
C ILE A 2 0.80 12.01 9.49
N LYS A 3 1.91 11.27 9.65
CA LYS A 3 3.25 11.83 9.80
C LYS A 3 4.24 11.17 8.87
N PRO A 4 5.21 11.93 8.30
CA PRO A 4 6.31 11.31 7.56
C PRO A 4 7.15 10.46 8.52
N LEU A 5 7.64 9.33 8.02
CA LEU A 5 8.44 8.41 8.81
C LEU A 5 9.92 8.71 8.67
N SER A 6 10.65 8.53 9.78
CA SER A 6 12.11 8.52 9.79
C SER A 6 12.60 7.07 9.78
N LYS A 7 13.91 6.89 9.59
CA LYS A 7 14.50 5.55 9.58
C LYS A 7 14.27 4.82 10.92
N SER A 8 14.22 5.54 12.03
CA SER A 8 13.98 4.97 13.35
C SER A 8 12.56 4.45 13.55
N ASP A 9 11.61 4.85 12.69
CA ASP A 9 10.22 4.38 12.73
C ASP A 9 10.02 3.05 12.00
N LEU A 10 11.03 2.58 11.24
CA LEU A 10 10.87 1.39 10.40
C LEU A 10 10.55 0.11 11.16
N PRO A 11 11.05 -0.14 12.39
CA PRO A 11 10.62 -1.33 13.14
C PRO A 11 9.11 -1.36 13.40
N ASP A 12 8.52 -0.23 13.79
CA ASP A 12 7.06 -0.14 14.00
C ASP A 12 6.32 -0.26 12.66
N CYS A 13 6.87 0.34 11.61
CA CYS A 13 6.34 0.25 10.26
C CYS A 13 6.32 -1.21 9.79
N LEU A 14 7.38 -1.98 10.02
CA LEU A 14 7.44 -3.38 9.64
C LEU A 14 6.33 -4.21 10.31
N ASN A 15 6.03 -3.93 11.58
CA ASN A 15 4.92 -4.57 12.27
C ASN A 15 3.58 -4.28 11.60
N VAL A 16 3.37 -3.05 11.13
CA VAL A 16 2.15 -2.67 10.38
C VAL A 16 2.07 -3.47 9.07
N PHE A 17 3.19 -3.64 8.36
CA PHE A 17 3.23 -4.48 7.16
C PHE A 17 2.83 -5.91 7.46
N HIS A 18 3.48 -6.54 8.46
CA HIS A 18 3.23 -7.93 8.78
C HIS A 18 1.78 -8.18 9.20
N HIS A 19 1.26 -7.40 10.14
CA HIS A 19 -0.11 -7.58 10.63
C HIS A 19 -1.16 -7.16 9.61
N GLY A 20 -0.92 -6.08 8.90
CA GLY A 20 -1.88 -5.56 7.91
C GLY A 20 -2.04 -6.47 6.70
N TYR A 21 -0.96 -7.05 6.21
CA TYR A 21 -1.01 -7.95 5.06
C TYR A 21 -1.29 -9.42 5.41
N GLU A 22 -1.22 -9.80 6.69
CA GLU A 22 -1.49 -11.18 7.09
C GLU A 22 -2.91 -11.63 6.72
N THR A 23 -3.90 -10.78 6.88
CA THR A 23 -5.28 -11.09 6.49
C THR A 23 -5.41 -11.37 5.00
N VAL A 24 -4.68 -10.61 4.17
CA VAL A 24 -4.65 -10.81 2.72
C VAL A 24 -3.93 -12.10 2.37
N ALA A 25 -2.79 -12.36 3.00
CA ALA A 25 -2.03 -13.59 2.76
C ALA A 25 -2.85 -14.84 3.07
N VAL A 26 -3.56 -14.84 4.19
CA VAL A 26 -4.43 -15.96 4.57
C VAL A 26 -5.60 -16.10 3.61
N GLU A 27 -6.28 -15.00 3.29
CA GLU A 27 -7.47 -15.03 2.42
C GLU A 27 -7.14 -15.55 1.01
N PHE A 28 -6.00 -15.16 0.45
CA PHE A 28 -5.61 -15.53 -0.91
C PHE A 28 -4.59 -16.68 -0.96
N GLY A 29 -4.38 -17.37 0.16
CA GLY A 29 -3.55 -18.57 0.21
C GLY A 29 -2.07 -18.33 -0.14
N LEU A 30 -1.53 -17.17 0.25
CA LEU A 30 -0.13 -16.85 0.01
C LEU A 30 0.75 -17.52 1.06
N THR A 31 1.72 -18.34 0.58
CA THR A 31 2.68 -19.07 1.41
C THR A 31 4.10 -18.69 1.00
N GLU A 32 5.07 -19.01 1.82
CA GLU A 32 6.47 -18.76 1.48
C GLU A 32 6.90 -19.53 0.23
N GLU A 33 6.26 -20.68 -0.06
CA GLU A 33 6.56 -21.49 -1.24
C GLU A 33 6.05 -20.87 -2.54
N ASN A 34 4.82 -20.34 -2.55
CA ASN A 34 4.22 -19.78 -3.76
C ASN A 34 4.42 -18.27 -3.89
N CYS A 35 4.78 -17.58 -2.80
CA CYS A 35 4.99 -16.15 -2.77
C CYS A 35 5.91 -15.81 -1.58
N PRO A 36 7.25 -15.70 -1.80
CA PRO A 36 8.23 -15.63 -0.71
C PRO A 36 7.93 -14.59 0.38
N ASP A 37 7.52 -13.40 0.02
CA ASP A 37 7.19 -12.35 0.99
C ASP A 37 5.72 -12.41 1.43
N ARG A 38 4.97 -13.41 0.97
CA ARG A 38 3.54 -13.61 1.28
C ARG A 38 2.72 -12.34 1.05
N GLY A 39 2.92 -11.70 -0.12
CA GLY A 39 2.23 -10.46 -0.44
C GLY A 39 2.57 -9.33 0.53
N ARG A 40 3.81 -9.32 1.00
CA ARG A 40 4.42 -8.39 1.97
C ARG A 40 4.04 -8.65 3.44
N ALA A 41 3.26 -9.69 3.72
CA ALA A 41 2.99 -10.12 5.10
C ALA A 41 4.24 -10.65 5.80
N SER A 42 5.25 -11.07 5.04
CA SER A 42 6.55 -11.53 5.55
C SER A 42 7.70 -10.67 5.00
N LEU A 43 7.44 -9.39 4.72
CA LEU A 43 8.45 -8.47 4.19
C LEU A 43 9.67 -8.42 5.11
N PRO A 44 10.90 -8.66 4.59
CA PRO A 44 12.11 -8.51 5.40
C PRO A 44 12.42 -7.05 5.69
N MET A 45 13.01 -6.77 6.86
CA MET A 45 13.42 -5.41 7.24
C MET A 45 14.36 -4.80 6.20
N GLU A 46 15.30 -5.57 5.65
CA GLU A 46 16.26 -5.08 4.66
C GLU A 46 15.58 -4.54 3.39
N LYS A 47 14.47 -5.14 2.98
CA LYS A 47 13.69 -4.64 1.85
C LYS A 47 12.99 -3.31 2.18
N LEU A 48 12.44 -3.21 3.39
CA LEU A 48 11.79 -1.97 3.84
C LEU A 48 12.81 -0.83 3.92
N VAL A 49 13.99 -1.11 4.48
CA VAL A 49 15.10 -0.14 4.54
C VAL A 49 15.51 0.28 3.12
N SER A 50 15.63 -0.68 2.19
CA SER A 50 15.98 -0.39 0.81
C SER A 50 14.96 0.53 0.14
N GLU A 51 13.67 0.30 0.36
CA GLU A 51 12.61 1.18 -0.17
C GLU A 51 12.71 2.58 0.42
N PHE A 52 12.97 2.69 1.72
CA PHE A 52 13.17 3.98 2.38
C PHE A 52 14.36 4.73 1.76
N GLU A 53 15.48 4.06 1.59
CA GLU A 53 16.71 4.66 1.05
C GLU A 53 16.61 4.97 -0.45
N SER A 54 15.75 4.26 -1.19
CA SER A 54 15.56 4.51 -2.62
C SER A 54 14.58 5.64 -2.94
N GLY A 55 14.07 6.32 -1.92
CA GLY A 55 13.25 7.52 -2.10
C GLY A 55 11.74 7.31 -2.06
N THR A 56 11.26 6.16 -1.60
CA THR A 56 9.85 5.98 -1.31
C THR A 56 9.44 6.96 -0.20
N ALA A 57 8.43 7.77 -0.45
CA ALA A 57 7.86 8.65 0.57
C ALA A 57 6.96 7.82 1.48
N MET A 58 7.32 7.72 2.75
CA MET A 58 6.66 6.87 3.73
C MET A 58 5.97 7.70 4.80
N PHE A 59 4.71 7.37 5.07
CA PHE A 59 3.88 8.05 6.07
C PHE A 59 3.21 7.02 6.97
N GLY A 60 3.15 7.32 8.26
CA GLY A 60 2.41 6.52 9.23
C GLY A 60 1.14 7.22 9.65
N TYR A 61 0.06 6.46 9.84
CA TYR A 61 -1.15 6.94 10.48
C TYR A 61 -1.09 6.54 11.96
N TYR A 62 -1.21 7.53 12.83
CA TYR A 62 -1.10 7.33 14.28
C TYR A 62 -2.44 7.56 14.98
N ALA A 63 -2.82 6.59 15.81
CA ALA A 63 -3.88 6.72 16.79
C ALA A 63 -3.21 6.89 18.15
N GLY A 64 -3.17 8.13 18.66
CA GLY A 64 -2.29 8.45 19.79
C GLY A 64 -0.82 8.26 19.39
N ASP A 65 -0.10 7.46 20.17
CA ASP A 65 1.32 7.17 19.91
C ASP A 65 1.54 5.88 19.10
N GLU A 66 0.47 5.15 18.79
CA GLU A 66 0.56 3.89 18.06
C GLU A 66 0.41 4.09 16.56
N MET A 67 1.34 3.52 15.78
CA MET A 67 1.22 3.48 14.33
C MET A 67 0.22 2.37 13.95
N VAL A 68 -0.91 2.77 13.38
CA VAL A 68 -2.00 1.85 13.02
C VAL A 68 -2.25 1.76 11.53
N GLY A 69 -1.55 2.55 10.74
CA GLY A 69 -1.64 2.54 9.28
C GLY A 69 -0.38 3.05 8.62
N TYR A 70 -0.27 2.82 7.32
CA TYR A 70 0.91 3.16 6.54
C TYR A 70 0.50 3.55 5.12
N LEU A 71 1.26 4.48 4.55
CA LEU A 71 1.18 4.87 3.15
C LEU A 71 2.58 4.98 2.58
N GLY A 72 2.83 4.27 1.49
CA GLY A 72 4.06 4.42 0.69
C GLY A 72 3.71 4.91 -0.70
N MET A 73 4.41 5.94 -1.16
CA MET A 73 4.18 6.50 -2.49
C MET A 73 5.50 6.94 -3.12
N LYS A 74 5.56 6.89 -4.46
CA LYS A 74 6.76 7.26 -5.19
C LYS A 74 6.39 8.00 -6.46
N MET A 75 6.98 9.18 -6.65
CA MET A 75 6.76 10.00 -7.85
C MET A 75 7.74 9.60 -8.95
N ALA A 76 7.24 9.44 -10.16
CA ALA A 76 8.06 9.21 -11.36
C ALA A 76 7.36 9.75 -12.59
N GLU A 77 8.00 10.65 -13.30
CA GLU A 77 7.53 11.16 -14.61
C GLU A 77 6.07 11.66 -14.60
N GLY A 78 5.70 12.41 -13.58
CA GLY A 78 4.35 12.98 -13.48
C GLY A 78 3.27 12.00 -13.03
N VAL A 79 3.66 10.80 -12.59
CA VAL A 79 2.76 9.78 -12.06
C VAL A 79 3.15 9.47 -10.62
N CYS A 80 2.17 9.35 -9.75
CA CYS A 80 2.38 8.87 -8.39
C CYS A 80 2.09 7.38 -8.34
N GLY A 81 3.10 6.57 -8.02
CA GLY A 81 2.89 5.16 -7.68
C GLY A 81 2.46 5.08 -6.22
N LEU A 82 1.29 4.49 -5.96
CA LEU A 82 0.87 4.14 -4.62
C LEU A 82 1.36 2.71 -4.37
N ASP A 83 2.45 2.60 -3.61
CA ASP A 83 3.10 1.31 -3.40
C ASP A 83 2.35 0.45 -2.37
N ASP A 84 1.98 1.05 -1.26
CA ASP A 84 1.26 0.36 -0.19
C ASP A 84 0.34 1.34 0.54
N ILE A 85 -0.84 0.86 0.88
CA ILE A 85 -1.74 1.51 1.81
C ILE A 85 -2.26 0.44 2.76
N ILE A 86 -2.03 0.62 4.05
CA ILE A 86 -2.29 -0.40 5.06
C ILE A 86 -3.00 0.22 6.24
N VAL A 87 -4.01 -0.49 6.77
CA VAL A 87 -4.60 -0.21 8.08
C VAL A 87 -4.64 -1.53 8.84
N LEU A 88 -4.18 -1.51 10.09
CA LEU A 88 -4.25 -2.70 10.94
C LEU A 88 -5.69 -3.22 11.02
N PRO A 89 -5.90 -4.55 11.01
CA PRO A 89 -7.24 -5.12 10.97
C PRO A 89 -8.19 -4.57 12.04
N GLU A 90 -7.73 -4.42 13.27
CA GLU A 90 -8.52 -3.94 14.40
C GLU A 90 -8.90 -2.45 14.31
N TYR A 91 -8.27 -1.72 13.40
CA TYR A 91 -8.55 -0.29 13.16
C TYR A 91 -9.28 -0.01 11.86
N ARG A 92 -9.63 -1.06 11.11
CA ARG A 92 -10.37 -0.92 9.84
C ARG A 92 -11.81 -0.46 10.10
N HIS A 93 -12.45 0.06 9.05
CA HIS A 93 -13.83 0.58 9.07
C HIS A 93 -14.01 1.82 9.95
N ASN A 94 -12.92 2.56 10.22
CA ASN A 94 -12.95 3.82 10.96
C ASN A 94 -12.58 5.03 10.08
N GLY A 95 -12.47 4.81 8.75
CA GLY A 95 -12.14 5.89 7.82
C GLY A 95 -10.64 6.18 7.69
N TYR A 96 -9.77 5.43 8.34
CA TYR A 96 -8.32 5.67 8.29
C TYR A 96 -7.74 5.40 6.91
N GLY A 97 -8.20 4.34 6.23
CA GLY A 97 -7.77 4.04 4.86
C GLY A 97 -8.14 5.16 3.90
N LYS A 98 -9.34 5.70 4.02
CA LYS A 98 -9.79 6.83 3.21
C LYS A 98 -8.96 8.09 3.51
N ALA A 99 -8.65 8.35 4.77
CA ALA A 99 -7.81 9.48 5.16
C ALA A 99 -6.41 9.38 4.54
N LEU A 100 -5.82 8.18 4.56
CA LEU A 100 -4.53 7.92 3.91
C LEU A 100 -4.60 8.11 2.40
N LEU A 101 -5.66 7.63 1.76
CA LEU A 101 -5.83 7.78 0.32
C LEU A 101 -6.04 9.24 -0.08
N ASP A 102 -6.85 9.98 0.67
CA ASP A 102 -7.06 11.41 0.41
C ASP A 102 -5.76 12.20 0.61
N PHE A 103 -4.96 11.83 1.61
CA PHE A 103 -3.64 12.40 1.83
C PHE A 103 -2.72 12.12 0.64
N CYS A 104 -2.71 10.88 0.13
CA CYS A 104 -1.95 10.50 -1.04
C CYS A 104 -2.33 11.35 -2.26
N LYS A 105 -3.62 11.49 -2.51
CA LYS A 105 -4.13 12.30 -3.64
C LYS A 105 -3.66 13.75 -3.54
N ARG A 106 -3.77 14.34 -2.36
CA ARG A 106 -3.34 15.72 -2.14
C ARG A 106 -1.83 15.86 -2.35
N LYS A 107 -1.03 14.99 -1.74
CA LYS A 107 0.43 15.02 -1.87
C LYS A 107 0.88 14.79 -3.31
N ALA A 108 0.28 13.86 -4.00
CA ALA A 108 0.58 13.58 -5.40
C ALA A 108 0.31 14.83 -6.26
N LYS A 109 -0.84 15.46 -6.06
CA LYS A 109 -1.21 16.67 -6.80
C LYS A 109 -0.28 17.84 -6.48
N GLU A 110 0.06 18.05 -5.22
CA GLU A 110 1.02 19.07 -4.79
C GLU A 110 2.40 18.88 -5.43
N ASN A 111 2.78 17.65 -5.71
CA ASN A 111 4.06 17.31 -6.35
C ASN A 111 3.98 17.20 -7.87
N GLY A 112 2.87 17.65 -8.48
CA GLY A 112 2.73 17.74 -9.92
C GLY A 112 2.30 16.47 -10.63
N ALA A 113 1.82 15.45 -9.90
CA ALA A 113 1.31 14.24 -10.54
C ALA A 113 -0.04 14.50 -11.21
N GLY A 114 -0.22 13.95 -12.41
CA GLY A 114 -1.50 13.98 -13.12
C GLY A 114 -2.38 12.80 -12.78
N LYS A 115 -1.81 11.73 -12.21
CA LYS A 115 -2.56 10.53 -11.82
C LYS A 115 -1.82 9.72 -10.77
N ILE A 116 -2.57 8.86 -10.09
CA ILE A 116 -2.04 7.83 -9.19
C ILE A 116 -2.23 6.48 -9.87
N ARG A 117 -1.23 5.62 -9.76
CA ARG A 117 -1.24 4.26 -10.30
C ARG A 117 -0.94 3.27 -9.18
N LEU A 118 -1.62 2.14 -9.17
CA LEU A 118 -1.36 1.05 -8.24
C LEU A 118 -1.60 -0.31 -8.88
N GLY A 119 -1.05 -1.36 -8.24
CA GLY A 119 -1.34 -2.74 -8.57
C GLY A 119 -1.94 -3.43 -7.34
N MET A 120 -2.87 -4.34 -7.58
CA MET A 120 -3.51 -5.09 -6.51
C MET A 120 -3.82 -6.52 -6.97
N ILE A 121 -4.04 -7.42 -6.01
CA ILE A 121 -4.51 -8.78 -6.33
C ILE A 121 -5.91 -8.65 -6.96
N ASP A 122 -6.04 -9.05 -8.21
CA ASP A 122 -7.29 -8.85 -8.97
C ASP A 122 -8.49 -9.57 -8.32
N ASP A 123 -8.26 -10.74 -7.71
CA ASP A 123 -9.32 -11.49 -7.04
C ASP A 123 -9.82 -10.82 -5.76
N ASN A 124 -9.11 -9.81 -5.25
CA ASN A 124 -9.56 -9.05 -4.08
C ASN A 124 -10.63 -8.04 -4.48
N ARG A 125 -11.84 -8.54 -4.70
CA ARG A 125 -12.97 -7.77 -5.23
C ARG A 125 -13.44 -6.67 -4.28
N GLN A 126 -13.36 -6.91 -2.98
CA GLN A 126 -13.73 -5.92 -1.98
C GLN A 126 -12.81 -4.71 -2.02
N LEU A 127 -11.50 -4.95 -2.12
CA LEU A 127 -10.51 -3.88 -2.25
C LEU A 127 -10.66 -3.14 -3.58
N ARG A 128 -10.88 -3.87 -4.67
CA ARG A 128 -11.11 -3.28 -5.98
C ARG A 128 -12.31 -2.31 -5.95
N LYS A 129 -13.43 -2.76 -5.38
CA LYS A 129 -14.61 -1.91 -5.26
C LYS A 129 -14.33 -0.66 -4.43
N TRP A 130 -13.56 -0.81 -3.35
CA TRP A 130 -13.18 0.33 -2.52
C TRP A 130 -12.38 1.36 -3.33
N TYR A 131 -11.43 0.91 -4.15
CA TYR A 131 -10.69 1.81 -5.02
C TYR A 131 -11.61 2.44 -6.07
N GLU A 132 -12.50 1.67 -6.68
CA GLU A 132 -13.46 2.20 -7.66
C GLU A 132 -14.37 3.27 -7.04
N ASP A 133 -14.85 3.04 -5.84
CA ASP A 133 -15.66 4.00 -5.08
C ASP A 133 -14.87 5.30 -4.76
N ASN A 134 -13.55 5.23 -4.79
CA ASN A 134 -12.67 6.38 -4.54
C ASN A 134 -12.04 6.97 -5.82
N GLY A 135 -12.61 6.68 -6.97
CA GLY A 135 -12.25 7.33 -8.23
C GLY A 135 -11.22 6.60 -9.07
N PHE A 136 -10.86 5.37 -8.73
CA PHE A 136 -9.94 4.56 -9.51
C PHE A 136 -10.69 3.76 -10.57
N VAL A 137 -10.03 3.50 -11.69
CA VAL A 137 -10.53 2.63 -12.74
C VAL A 137 -9.48 1.59 -13.09
N ASN A 138 -9.92 0.38 -13.44
CA ASN A 138 -9.00 -0.65 -13.92
C ASN A 138 -8.50 -0.30 -15.33
N VAL A 139 -7.20 -0.36 -15.52
CA VAL A 139 -6.55 -0.03 -16.80
C VAL A 139 -5.80 -1.22 -17.41
N GLY A 140 -5.86 -2.38 -16.79
CA GLY A 140 -5.22 -3.57 -17.31
C GLY A 140 -4.91 -4.61 -16.25
N TYR A 141 -4.28 -5.66 -16.72
CA TYR A 141 -3.91 -6.80 -15.87
C TYR A 141 -2.50 -7.24 -16.20
N LYS A 142 -1.80 -7.80 -15.21
CA LYS A 142 -0.49 -8.40 -15.43
C LYS A 142 -0.36 -9.67 -14.59
N LYS A 143 0.05 -10.75 -15.25
CA LYS A 143 0.43 -12.00 -14.58
C LYS A 143 1.95 -12.06 -14.54
N TYR A 144 2.51 -11.93 -13.35
CA TYR A 144 3.96 -12.08 -13.15
C TYR A 144 4.30 -13.55 -13.09
N GLU A 145 5.43 -13.92 -13.72
CA GLU A 145 5.90 -15.30 -13.68
C GLU A 145 6.15 -15.74 -12.24
N GLY A 146 5.63 -16.90 -11.87
CA GLY A 146 5.76 -17.44 -10.53
C GLY A 146 4.80 -16.86 -9.48
N ALA A 147 4.03 -15.83 -9.82
CA ALA A 147 3.06 -15.29 -8.90
C ALA A 147 1.78 -16.13 -8.86
N PRO A 148 1.19 -16.38 -7.68
CA PRO A 148 -0.02 -17.20 -7.57
C PRO A 148 -1.31 -16.41 -7.89
N PHE A 149 -1.18 -15.14 -8.29
CA PHE A 149 -2.33 -14.28 -8.58
C PHE A 149 -2.05 -13.37 -9.78
N THR A 150 -3.12 -12.85 -10.37
CA THR A 150 -3.05 -11.80 -11.39
C THR A 150 -3.11 -10.43 -10.71
N VAL A 151 -2.28 -9.50 -11.18
CA VAL A 151 -2.30 -8.12 -10.69
C VAL A 151 -3.28 -7.31 -11.54
N GLY A 152 -4.25 -6.69 -10.89
CA GLY A 152 -5.10 -5.67 -11.48
C GLY A 152 -4.42 -4.31 -11.36
N LYS A 153 -4.31 -3.60 -12.48
CA LYS A 153 -3.73 -2.25 -12.52
C LYS A 153 -4.83 -1.22 -12.47
N MET A 154 -4.73 -0.28 -11.55
CA MET A 154 -5.73 0.76 -11.37
C MET A 154 -5.10 2.14 -11.42
N GLU A 155 -5.85 3.10 -11.96
CA GLU A 155 -5.42 4.50 -12.05
C GLU A 155 -6.54 5.44 -11.60
N CYS A 156 -6.13 6.55 -10.98
CA CYS A 156 -7.01 7.66 -10.62
C CYS A 156 -6.41 8.94 -11.20
N THR A 157 -7.18 9.66 -12.01
CA THR A 157 -6.79 10.97 -12.53
C THR A 157 -6.96 12.02 -11.42
N LEU A 158 -5.97 12.89 -11.30
CA LEU A 158 -5.95 13.94 -10.28
C LEU A 158 -6.43 15.28 -10.82
#